data_3163897e46b41c5e40d094c0ffe7061b
#
_entry.id   3163897e46b41c5e40d094c0ffe7061b
#
_cell.length_a   1.000
_cell.length_b   1.000
_cell.length_c   1.000
_cell.angle_alpha   90.00
_cell.angle_beta   90.00
_cell.angle_gamma   90.00
#
_symmetry.space_group_name_H-M   'P 1'
#
loop_
_entity.id
_entity.type
_entity.pdbx_description
1 polymer ?
#
loop_
_entity_poly.entity_id
_entity_poly.type
_entity_poly.pdbx_seq_one_letter_code
_entity_poly.pdbx_strand_id
1 'polypeptide(L)'
;MTLQQIRYVTMIAQAGSMNEAAKKLFISQPSLSGAIKELEKEVGIIIFSRTSKGVVLTAEGEELLEEKYLEGNNVKKKFGVSTQHYSFAVKAFVEMVKAFDMDEYEFAIRETKTADVIRDVSTDKSQIGILYLNEFNEKVLTKLFRDAGLEFTELFSCGAYAYVWKNHPLANREEISIQDLQEYPCLAFEQGNSNSFYFAEEIFSTYDYKRVIKACDRATMLNLMVGLNGYTLCSGIICEELNGSDYRAIPLEQKERM
;
A
#
# COMPACT_ATOMS: atom_id res chain seq x y z
N MET A 1 -8.46 17.81 -31.17
CA MET A 1 -8.40 16.35 -30.94
C MET A 1 -9.76 15.72 -31.14
N THR A 2 -9.86 14.54 -31.78
CA THR A 2 -11.09 13.85 -32.13
C THR A 2 -11.22 12.51 -31.38
N LEU A 3 -12.45 12.01 -31.22
CA LEU A 3 -12.71 10.67 -30.65
C LEU A 3 -11.98 9.55 -31.42
N GLN A 4 -11.81 9.73 -32.74
CA GLN A 4 -11.09 8.79 -33.59
C GLN A 4 -9.59 8.74 -33.24
N GLN A 5 -8.98 9.90 -32.99
CA GLN A 5 -7.57 9.99 -32.56
C GLN A 5 -7.36 9.34 -31.19
N ILE A 6 -8.27 9.52 -30.23
CA ILE A 6 -8.22 8.84 -28.92
C ILE A 6 -8.30 7.34 -29.11
N ARG A 7 -9.23 6.85 -29.93
CA ARG A 7 -9.35 5.41 -30.26
C ARG A 7 -8.06 4.86 -30.87
N TYR A 8 -7.34 5.65 -31.67
CA TYR A 8 -6.05 5.25 -32.21
C TYR A 8 -4.99 5.12 -31.13
N VAL A 9 -4.89 6.10 -30.22
CA VAL A 9 -3.96 6.07 -29.09
C VAL A 9 -4.22 4.84 -28.21
N THR A 10 -5.47 4.60 -27.83
CA THR A 10 -5.87 3.43 -27.02
C THR A 10 -5.50 2.11 -27.69
N MET A 11 -5.77 1.98 -28.99
CA MET A 11 -5.48 0.75 -29.72
C MET A 11 -3.97 0.49 -29.84
N ILE A 12 -3.16 1.52 -30.02
CA ILE A 12 -1.69 1.40 -30.07
C ILE A 12 -1.15 1.00 -28.69
N ALA A 13 -1.63 1.63 -27.63
CA ALA A 13 -1.25 1.30 -26.25
C ALA A 13 -1.54 -0.16 -25.91
N GLN A 14 -2.74 -0.65 -26.27
CA GLN A 14 -3.13 -2.05 -26.06
C GLN A 14 -2.35 -3.05 -26.91
N ALA A 15 -2.00 -2.68 -28.15
CA ALA A 15 -1.31 -3.56 -29.07
C ALA A 15 0.22 -3.58 -28.88
N GLY A 16 0.79 -2.56 -28.22
CA GLY A 16 2.25 -2.37 -28.09
C GLY A 16 3.00 -2.21 -29.42
N SER A 17 2.27 -2.07 -30.55
CA SER A 17 2.82 -2.03 -31.89
C SER A 17 1.92 -1.25 -32.85
N MET A 18 2.51 -0.29 -33.58
CA MET A 18 1.80 0.47 -34.62
C MET A 18 1.22 -0.43 -35.73
N ASN A 19 1.95 -1.47 -36.13
CA ASN A 19 1.52 -2.38 -37.16
C ASN A 19 0.31 -3.23 -36.74
N GLU A 20 0.35 -3.78 -35.52
CA GLU A 20 -0.74 -4.57 -34.98
C GLU A 20 -2.00 -3.72 -34.72
N ALA A 21 -1.80 -2.51 -34.18
CA ALA A 21 -2.90 -1.56 -34.02
C ALA A 21 -3.56 -1.18 -35.34
N ALA A 22 -2.77 -0.89 -36.39
CA ALA A 22 -3.30 -0.57 -37.73
C ALA A 22 -4.13 -1.73 -38.34
N LYS A 23 -3.66 -2.99 -38.18
CA LYS A 23 -4.41 -4.18 -38.60
C LYS A 23 -5.76 -4.27 -37.85
N LYS A 24 -5.78 -4.11 -36.56
CA LYS A 24 -6.99 -4.16 -35.72
C LYS A 24 -7.96 -3.02 -36.04
N LEU A 25 -7.46 -1.89 -36.49
CA LEU A 25 -8.24 -0.72 -36.87
C LEU A 25 -8.67 -0.74 -38.36
N PHE A 26 -8.22 -1.73 -39.14
CA PHE A 26 -8.46 -1.85 -40.60
C PHE A 26 -8.01 -0.61 -41.38
N ILE A 27 -6.87 -0.01 -41.00
CA ILE A 27 -6.24 1.12 -41.67
C ILE A 27 -4.78 0.85 -42.02
N SER A 28 -4.18 1.68 -42.88
CA SER A 28 -2.74 1.58 -43.14
C SER A 28 -1.91 2.10 -41.98
N GLN A 29 -0.77 1.45 -41.71
CA GLN A 29 0.16 1.93 -40.67
C GLN A 29 0.66 3.36 -40.90
N PRO A 30 0.97 3.81 -42.17
CA PRO A 30 1.31 5.19 -42.41
C PRO A 30 0.20 6.19 -42.02
N SER A 31 -1.07 5.84 -42.32
CA SER A 31 -2.23 6.67 -41.94
C SER A 31 -2.36 6.78 -40.42
N LEU A 32 -2.22 5.64 -39.71
CA LEU A 32 -2.25 5.62 -38.25
C LEU A 32 -1.10 6.48 -37.66
N SER A 33 0.13 6.31 -38.15
CA SER A 33 1.30 7.06 -37.69
C SER A 33 1.17 8.56 -37.98
N GLY A 34 0.59 8.93 -39.14
CA GLY A 34 0.31 10.33 -39.50
C GLY A 34 -0.69 10.97 -38.53
N ALA A 35 -1.79 10.29 -38.23
CA ALA A 35 -2.82 10.77 -37.31
C ALA A 35 -2.27 10.97 -35.88
N ILE A 36 -1.37 10.08 -35.40
CA ILE A 36 -0.74 10.24 -34.09
C ILE A 36 0.22 11.45 -34.07
N LYS A 37 1.04 11.64 -35.13
CA LYS A 37 1.93 12.81 -35.21
C LYS A 37 1.16 14.12 -35.27
N GLU A 38 0.03 14.17 -35.96
CA GLU A 38 -0.84 15.35 -35.97
C GLU A 38 -1.41 15.63 -34.58
N LEU A 39 -1.84 14.57 -33.87
CA LEU A 39 -2.34 14.69 -32.49
C LEU A 39 -1.23 15.18 -31.54
N GLU A 40 -0.05 14.59 -31.58
CA GLU A 40 1.10 15.00 -30.76
C GLU A 40 1.46 16.48 -31.00
N LYS A 41 1.41 16.93 -32.27
CA LYS A 41 1.62 18.34 -32.62
C LYS A 41 0.51 19.25 -32.10
N GLU A 42 -0.75 18.81 -32.15
CA GLU A 42 -1.93 19.57 -31.67
C GLU A 42 -1.90 19.75 -30.15
N VAL A 43 -1.59 18.67 -29.41
CA VAL A 43 -1.58 18.69 -27.93
C VAL A 43 -0.26 19.14 -27.32
N GLY A 44 0.82 19.20 -28.12
CA GLY A 44 2.13 19.69 -27.71
C GLY A 44 2.96 18.72 -26.86
N ILE A 45 2.56 17.43 -26.82
CA ILE A 45 3.28 16.38 -26.08
C ILE A 45 3.64 15.21 -26.98
N ILE A 46 4.63 14.40 -26.57
CA ILE A 46 4.94 13.12 -27.22
C ILE A 46 4.14 12.04 -26.52
N ILE A 47 3.22 11.38 -27.23
CA ILE A 47 2.34 10.37 -26.65
C ILE A 47 3.01 8.99 -26.61
N PHE A 48 3.84 8.67 -27.60
CA PHE A 48 4.48 7.38 -27.70
C PHE A 48 5.99 7.46 -27.81
N SER A 49 6.68 6.58 -27.10
CA SER A 49 8.12 6.31 -27.27
C SER A 49 8.35 4.95 -27.94
N ARG A 50 9.44 4.84 -28.72
CA ARG A 50 9.85 3.58 -29.34
C ARG A 50 10.90 2.91 -28.46
N THR A 51 10.68 1.64 -28.16
CA THR A 51 11.62 0.80 -27.42
C THR A 51 12.06 -0.39 -28.28
N SER A 52 13.09 -1.11 -27.85
CA SER A 52 13.50 -2.37 -28.49
C SER A 52 12.41 -3.45 -28.50
N LYS A 53 11.39 -3.31 -27.65
CA LYS A 53 10.26 -4.25 -27.50
C LYS A 53 8.97 -3.79 -28.17
N GLY A 54 8.96 -2.59 -28.78
CA GLY A 54 7.78 -2.05 -29.45
C GLY A 54 7.54 -0.56 -29.14
N VAL A 55 6.27 -0.20 -29.09
CA VAL A 55 5.81 1.17 -28.80
C VAL A 55 5.12 1.19 -27.44
N VAL A 56 5.51 2.12 -26.57
CA VAL A 56 4.94 2.32 -25.25
C VAL A 56 4.47 3.77 -25.07
N LEU A 57 3.48 4.02 -24.23
CA LEU A 57 3.10 5.37 -23.84
C LEU A 57 4.25 6.07 -23.11
N THR A 58 4.34 7.38 -23.27
CA THR A 58 5.12 8.25 -22.39
C THR A 58 4.29 8.58 -21.14
N ALA A 59 4.89 9.19 -20.12
CA ALA A 59 4.13 9.65 -18.94
C ALA A 59 3.02 10.65 -19.34
N GLU A 60 3.34 11.60 -20.23
CA GLU A 60 2.38 12.56 -20.77
C GLU A 60 1.30 11.87 -21.63
N GLY A 61 1.66 10.78 -22.32
CA GLY A 61 0.71 9.97 -23.09
C GLY A 61 -0.25 9.18 -22.22
N GLU A 62 0.20 8.69 -21.08
CA GLU A 62 -0.65 8.04 -20.05
C GLU A 62 -1.61 9.06 -19.45
N GLU A 63 -1.13 10.21 -19.02
CA GLU A 63 -1.93 11.32 -18.50
C GLU A 63 -2.99 11.79 -19.50
N LEU A 64 -2.62 11.96 -20.77
CA LEU A 64 -3.56 12.32 -21.83
C LEU A 64 -4.68 11.29 -22.01
N LEU A 65 -4.37 10.00 -21.90
CA LEU A 65 -5.38 8.96 -21.97
C LEU A 65 -6.26 8.96 -20.72
N GLU A 66 -5.70 9.15 -19.56
CA GLU A 66 -6.45 9.24 -18.32
C GLU A 66 -7.40 10.43 -18.32
N GLU A 67 -6.94 11.66 -18.59
CA GLU A 67 -7.77 12.85 -18.65
C GLU A 67 -8.93 12.74 -19.65
N LYS A 68 -8.74 12.07 -20.79
CA LYS A 68 -9.74 12.04 -21.87
C LYS A 68 -10.68 10.84 -21.89
N TYR A 69 -10.31 9.74 -21.29
CA TYR A 69 -11.31 8.73 -20.89
C TYR A 69 -12.26 9.30 -19.83
N LEU A 70 -11.84 10.36 -19.16
CA LEU A 70 -12.52 10.96 -18.03
C LEU A 70 -13.52 12.07 -18.41
N GLU A 71 -13.36 12.74 -19.56
CA GLU A 71 -14.32 13.79 -20.01
C GLU A 71 -15.65 13.24 -20.59
N GLY A 72 -15.76 11.92 -20.76
CA GLY A 72 -16.96 11.27 -21.32
C GLY A 72 -17.83 10.46 -20.35
N ASN A 73 -17.35 10.21 -19.13
CA ASN A 73 -18.11 9.56 -18.06
C ASN A 73 -17.77 10.24 -16.74
N ASN A 74 -18.71 10.36 -15.82
CA ASN A 74 -18.50 10.79 -14.45
C ASN A 74 -17.23 10.17 -13.85
N VAL A 75 -16.15 10.97 -13.75
CA VAL A 75 -14.86 10.48 -13.30
C VAL A 75 -14.90 10.35 -11.80
N LYS A 76 -15.02 9.11 -11.35
CA LYS A 76 -14.82 8.80 -9.94
C LYS A 76 -13.44 9.25 -9.51
N LYS A 77 -13.36 10.08 -8.49
CA LYS A 77 -12.08 10.44 -7.91
C LYS A 77 -11.41 9.21 -7.32
N LYS A 78 -10.19 8.90 -7.76
CA LYS A 78 -9.42 7.76 -7.27
C LYS A 78 -8.45 8.20 -6.21
N PHE A 79 -8.35 7.43 -5.14
CA PHE A 79 -7.38 7.63 -4.07
C PHE A 79 -7.05 6.30 -3.42
N GLY A 80 -5.77 6.01 -3.25
CA GLY A 80 -5.29 4.77 -2.65
C GLY A 80 -4.37 5.03 -1.46
N VAL A 81 -4.53 4.22 -0.44
CA VAL A 81 -3.62 4.13 0.70
C VAL A 81 -3.14 2.70 0.84
N SER A 82 -1.83 2.49 0.90
CA SER A 82 -1.24 1.20 1.28
C SER A 82 -0.62 1.32 2.67
N THR A 83 -0.90 0.38 3.54
CA THR A 83 -0.49 0.44 4.94
C THR A 83 -0.05 -0.93 5.44
N GLN A 84 0.86 -0.96 6.40
CA GLN A 84 1.01 -2.13 7.26
C GLN A 84 -0.28 -2.35 8.06
N HIS A 85 -0.37 -3.41 8.84
CA HIS A 85 -1.63 -3.83 9.50
C HIS A 85 -1.99 -2.95 10.72
N TYR A 86 -2.28 -1.66 10.48
CA TYR A 86 -2.61 -0.68 11.53
C TYR A 86 -4.08 -0.27 11.53
N SER A 87 -4.78 -0.56 12.62
CA SER A 87 -6.19 -0.19 12.77
C SER A 87 -6.42 1.34 12.78
N PHE A 88 -5.45 2.13 13.25
CA PHE A 88 -5.55 3.59 13.21
C PHE A 88 -5.56 4.13 11.78
N ALA A 89 -4.82 3.49 10.86
CA ALA A 89 -4.82 3.88 9.45
C ALA A 89 -6.20 3.63 8.81
N VAL A 90 -6.81 2.50 9.13
CA VAL A 90 -8.19 2.20 8.69
C VAL A 90 -9.18 3.21 9.26
N LYS A 91 -9.07 3.57 10.55
CA LYS A 91 -9.95 4.59 11.16
C LYS A 91 -9.77 5.95 10.48
N ALA A 92 -8.55 6.39 10.27
CA ALA A 92 -8.27 7.66 9.58
C ALA A 92 -8.84 7.66 8.16
N PHE A 93 -8.72 6.54 7.43
CA PHE A 93 -9.30 6.39 6.10
C PHE A 93 -10.84 6.47 6.14
N VAL A 94 -11.49 5.83 7.10
CA VAL A 94 -12.95 5.92 7.28
C VAL A 94 -13.39 7.36 7.54
N GLU A 95 -12.70 8.08 8.42
CA GLU A 95 -13.02 9.49 8.70
C GLU A 95 -12.79 10.39 7.49
N MET A 96 -11.72 10.14 6.72
CA MET A 96 -11.49 10.85 5.46
C MET A 96 -12.63 10.60 4.47
N VAL A 97 -13.07 9.36 4.29
CA VAL A 97 -14.18 9.03 3.37
C VAL A 97 -15.48 9.70 3.81
N LYS A 98 -15.79 9.72 5.11
CA LYS A 98 -16.97 10.40 5.65
C LYS A 98 -16.95 11.93 5.42
N ALA A 99 -15.75 12.51 5.47
CA ALA A 99 -15.57 13.95 5.25
C ALA A 99 -15.54 14.34 3.76
N PHE A 100 -15.53 13.36 2.87
CA PHE A 100 -15.41 13.59 1.43
C PHE A 100 -16.78 13.90 0.83
N ASP A 101 -16.95 15.13 0.37
CA ASP A 101 -18.23 15.69 -0.12
C ASP A 101 -18.37 15.54 -1.65
N MET A 102 -18.27 14.28 -2.15
CA MET A 102 -18.51 13.95 -3.56
C MET A 102 -19.37 12.70 -3.69
N ASP A 103 -20.31 12.74 -4.64
CA ASP A 103 -21.24 11.63 -4.89
C ASP A 103 -20.56 10.40 -5.51
N GLU A 104 -19.44 10.58 -6.23
CA GLU A 104 -18.76 9.50 -6.93
C GLU A 104 -17.25 9.47 -6.63
N TYR A 105 -16.79 8.35 -6.08
CA TYR A 105 -15.36 8.09 -5.84
C TYR A 105 -15.04 6.59 -5.94
N GLU A 106 -13.77 6.28 -6.14
CA GLU A 106 -13.19 4.94 -6.07
C GLU A 106 -11.96 4.99 -5.15
N PHE A 107 -12.16 4.79 -3.86
CA PHE A 107 -11.10 4.81 -2.88
C PHE A 107 -10.68 3.40 -2.50
N ALA A 108 -9.40 3.20 -2.23
CA ALA A 108 -8.84 1.91 -1.83
C ALA A 108 -7.94 2.06 -0.61
N ILE A 109 -8.12 1.20 0.38
CA ILE A 109 -7.15 0.97 1.44
C ILE A 109 -6.65 -0.48 1.34
N ARG A 110 -5.34 -0.66 1.42
CA ARG A 110 -4.66 -1.95 1.26
C ARG A 110 -3.79 -2.21 2.46
N GLU A 111 -4.20 -3.15 3.32
CA GLU A 111 -3.30 -3.69 4.33
C GLU A 111 -2.36 -4.69 3.66
N THR A 112 -1.07 -4.44 3.70
CA THR A 112 -0.08 -5.23 2.96
C THR A 112 1.31 -5.15 3.57
N LYS A 113 2.24 -5.93 3.04
CA LYS A 113 3.63 -6.07 3.51
C LYS A 113 4.42 -4.78 3.28
N THR A 114 5.43 -4.53 4.11
CA THR A 114 6.28 -3.35 4.04
C THR A 114 6.85 -3.08 2.64
N ALA A 115 7.37 -4.13 1.97
CA ALA A 115 7.90 -3.99 0.61
C ALA A 115 6.81 -3.63 -0.41
N ASP A 116 5.59 -4.12 -0.20
CA ASP A 116 4.46 -3.85 -1.07
C ASP A 116 3.90 -2.44 -0.85
N VAL A 117 3.93 -1.92 0.39
CA VAL A 117 3.61 -0.51 0.67
C VAL A 117 4.53 0.41 -0.13
N ILE A 118 5.85 0.18 -0.06
CA ILE A 118 6.85 0.98 -0.80
C ILE A 118 6.61 0.89 -2.30
N ARG A 119 6.39 -0.31 -2.82
CA ARG A 119 6.13 -0.54 -4.25
C ARG A 119 4.84 0.13 -4.71
N ASP A 120 3.76 -0.01 -3.96
CA ASP A 120 2.45 0.53 -4.32
C ASP A 120 2.49 2.07 -4.44
N VAL A 121 3.26 2.76 -3.58
CA VAL A 121 3.44 4.21 -3.68
C VAL A 121 4.39 4.58 -4.81
N SER A 122 5.49 3.85 -4.99
CA SER A 122 6.47 4.14 -6.05
C SER A 122 5.93 3.89 -7.47
N THR A 123 4.81 3.17 -7.60
CA THR A 123 4.14 2.86 -8.88
C THR A 123 2.78 3.56 -9.01
N ASP A 124 2.50 4.57 -8.19
CA ASP A 124 1.24 5.34 -8.17
C ASP A 124 -0.04 4.50 -7.97
N LYS A 125 0.10 3.24 -7.56
CA LYS A 125 -1.05 2.40 -7.18
C LYS A 125 -1.72 2.90 -5.89
N SER A 126 -0.95 3.57 -5.04
CA SER A 126 -1.43 4.29 -3.85
C SER A 126 -0.72 5.63 -3.73
N GLN A 127 -1.45 6.68 -3.38
CA GLN A 127 -0.92 8.03 -3.20
C GLN A 127 -0.20 8.19 -1.86
N ILE A 128 -0.55 7.36 -0.87
CA ILE A 128 0.04 7.38 0.47
C ILE A 128 0.41 5.97 0.89
N GLY A 129 1.59 5.84 1.50
CA GLY A 129 2.06 4.65 2.22
C GLY A 129 2.17 4.92 3.71
N ILE A 130 1.69 4.01 4.56
CA ILE A 130 1.80 4.11 6.01
C ILE A 130 2.58 2.91 6.52
N LEU A 131 3.73 3.16 7.14
CA LEU A 131 4.61 2.16 7.72
C LEU A 131 5.35 2.73 8.92
N TYR A 132 6.03 1.91 9.71
CA TYR A 132 6.80 2.39 10.83
C TYR A 132 8.31 2.30 10.61
N LEU A 133 9.02 3.20 11.25
CA LEU A 133 10.47 3.20 11.39
C LEU A 133 10.87 3.07 12.86
N ASN A 134 11.99 2.41 13.10
CA ASN A 134 12.70 2.40 14.35
C ASN A 134 14.22 2.49 14.10
N GLU A 135 15.03 2.60 15.15
CA GLU A 135 16.48 2.72 15.03
C GLU A 135 17.13 1.57 14.24
N PHE A 136 16.50 0.38 14.26
CA PHE A 136 17.03 -0.80 13.58
C PHE A 136 16.77 -0.76 12.07
N ASN A 137 15.55 -0.40 11.62
CA ASN A 137 15.15 -0.47 10.22
C ASN A 137 15.32 0.85 9.44
N GLU A 138 15.44 1.98 10.12
CA GLU A 138 15.45 3.33 9.54
C GLU A 138 16.45 3.48 8.39
N LYS A 139 17.70 3.08 8.59
CA LYS A 139 18.75 3.23 7.57
C LYS A 139 18.43 2.48 6.29
N VAL A 140 17.87 1.27 6.42
CA VAL A 140 17.55 0.41 5.27
C VAL A 140 16.32 0.94 4.55
N LEU A 141 15.25 1.24 5.28
CA LEU A 141 14.00 1.72 4.69
C LEU A 141 14.15 3.12 4.09
N THR A 142 14.85 4.05 4.76
CA THR A 142 15.12 5.39 4.22
C THR A 142 15.93 5.34 2.92
N LYS A 143 16.87 4.39 2.81
CA LYS A 143 17.57 4.18 1.53
C LYS A 143 16.62 3.70 0.45
N LEU A 144 15.75 2.74 0.75
CA LEU A 144 14.74 2.23 -0.21
C LEU A 144 13.77 3.33 -0.64
N PHE A 145 13.31 4.20 0.27
CA PHE A 145 12.47 5.34 -0.09
C PHE A 145 13.16 6.26 -1.07
N ARG A 146 14.41 6.63 -0.80
CA ARG A 146 15.22 7.48 -1.68
C ARG A 146 15.42 6.85 -3.05
N ASP A 147 15.76 5.55 -3.09
CA ASP A 147 15.98 4.81 -4.34
C ASP A 147 14.69 4.68 -5.16
N ALA A 148 13.53 4.73 -4.50
CA ALA A 148 12.19 4.71 -5.09
C ALA A 148 11.62 6.12 -5.38
N GLY A 149 12.36 7.20 -5.08
CA GLY A 149 11.89 8.57 -5.26
C GLY A 149 10.80 9.02 -4.27
N LEU A 150 10.71 8.37 -3.12
CA LEU A 150 9.69 8.62 -2.10
C LEU A 150 10.24 9.50 -0.97
N GLU A 151 9.36 10.33 -0.40
CA GLU A 151 9.62 11.12 0.79
C GLU A 151 8.90 10.51 2.01
N PHE A 152 9.58 10.48 3.16
CA PHE A 152 8.99 10.01 4.41
C PHE A 152 8.78 11.19 5.36
N THR A 153 7.58 11.25 5.93
CA THR A 153 7.20 12.23 6.95
C THR A 153 6.69 11.50 8.20
N GLU A 154 7.29 11.79 9.35
CA GLU A 154 6.84 11.25 10.63
C GLU A 154 5.45 11.78 10.97
N LEU A 155 4.51 10.89 11.27
CA LEU A 155 3.16 11.23 11.73
C LEU A 155 3.10 11.37 13.26
N PHE A 156 3.68 10.42 13.97
CA PHE A 156 3.79 10.39 15.42
C PHE A 156 4.78 9.30 15.86
N SER A 157 5.19 9.36 17.10
CA SER A 157 5.97 8.31 17.77
C SER A 157 5.17 7.70 18.91
N CYS A 158 5.31 6.40 19.14
CA CYS A 158 4.63 5.68 20.22
C CYS A 158 5.54 4.64 20.89
N GLY A 159 5.10 4.13 22.04
CA GLY A 159 5.77 3.05 22.74
C GLY A 159 5.40 1.67 22.23
N ALA A 160 6.03 0.66 22.79
CA ALA A 160 5.75 -0.75 22.51
C ALA A 160 4.66 -1.31 23.43
N TYR A 161 3.72 -2.03 22.87
CA TYR A 161 2.63 -2.68 23.57
C TYR A 161 2.48 -4.13 23.10
N ALA A 162 2.05 -5.01 24.00
CA ALA A 162 1.56 -6.33 23.63
C ALA A 162 0.05 -6.28 23.39
N TYR A 163 -0.39 -6.72 22.23
CA TYR A 163 -1.80 -6.83 21.87
C TYR A 163 -2.29 -8.25 22.13
N VAL A 164 -3.27 -8.37 22.97
CA VAL A 164 -3.82 -9.64 23.45
C VAL A 164 -5.34 -9.61 23.47
N TRP A 165 -6.01 -10.76 23.47
CA TRP A 165 -7.45 -10.83 23.69
C TRP A 165 -7.79 -10.62 25.18
N LYS A 166 -9.01 -10.18 25.50
CA LYS A 166 -9.43 -9.74 26.84
C LYS A 166 -9.31 -10.80 27.95
N ASN A 167 -9.38 -12.09 27.60
CA ASN A 167 -9.25 -13.19 28.56
C ASN A 167 -7.86 -13.84 28.54
N HIS A 168 -6.89 -13.22 27.88
CA HIS A 168 -5.50 -13.66 27.96
C HIS A 168 -5.02 -13.62 29.42
N PRO A 169 -4.22 -14.60 29.90
CA PRO A 169 -3.76 -14.63 31.29
C PRO A 169 -3.07 -13.34 31.78
N LEU A 170 -2.46 -12.59 30.87
CA LEU A 170 -1.80 -11.32 31.18
C LEU A 170 -2.70 -10.08 30.96
N ALA A 171 -3.93 -10.23 30.48
CA ALA A 171 -4.76 -9.10 30.04
C ALA A 171 -5.10 -8.07 31.14
N ASN A 172 -5.01 -8.44 32.41
CA ASN A 172 -5.29 -7.57 33.54
C ASN A 172 -4.04 -6.97 34.20
N ARG A 173 -2.86 -7.17 33.61
CA ARG A 173 -1.62 -6.51 34.04
C ARG A 173 -1.60 -5.08 33.58
N GLU A 174 -1.06 -4.17 34.40
CA GLU A 174 -0.86 -2.75 34.03
C GLU A 174 0.33 -2.57 33.09
N GLU A 175 1.35 -3.39 33.25
CA GLU A 175 2.57 -3.43 32.45
C GLU A 175 3.12 -4.86 32.42
N ILE A 176 3.80 -5.28 31.37
CA ILE A 176 4.39 -6.61 31.25
C ILE A 176 5.79 -6.51 30.60
N SER A 177 6.62 -7.51 30.90
CA SER A 177 7.92 -7.66 30.26
C SER A 177 7.86 -8.62 29.06
N ILE A 178 8.87 -8.56 28.18
CA ILE A 178 9.02 -9.57 27.11
C ILE A 178 9.20 -10.96 27.68
N GLN A 179 9.78 -11.09 28.88
CA GLN A 179 9.94 -12.37 29.57
C GLN A 179 8.60 -13.00 29.97
N ASP A 180 7.63 -12.20 30.41
CA ASP A 180 6.28 -12.69 30.72
C ASP A 180 5.59 -13.29 29.49
N LEU A 181 5.92 -12.79 28.29
CA LEU A 181 5.36 -13.23 27.02
C LEU A 181 5.96 -14.54 26.47
N GLN A 182 7.10 -15.00 27.00
CA GLN A 182 7.81 -16.20 26.49
C GLN A 182 7.02 -17.51 26.58
N GLU A 183 6.04 -17.56 27.47
CA GLU A 183 5.18 -18.74 27.62
C GLU A 183 4.05 -18.82 26.55
N TYR A 184 3.84 -17.74 25.80
CA TYR A 184 2.79 -17.61 24.81
C TYR A 184 3.38 -17.49 23.39
N PRO A 185 2.65 -17.93 22.34
CA PRO A 185 3.13 -17.76 20.97
C PRO A 185 3.09 -16.29 20.54
N CYS A 186 4.22 -15.80 20.03
CA CYS A 186 4.34 -14.53 19.35
C CYS A 186 3.73 -14.66 17.94
N LEU A 187 2.78 -13.81 17.63
CA LEU A 187 2.13 -13.76 16.33
C LEU A 187 2.71 -12.58 15.54
N ALA A 188 3.17 -12.83 14.32
CA ALA A 188 3.77 -11.82 13.46
C ALA A 188 3.17 -11.87 12.06
N PHE A 189 3.21 -10.76 11.33
CA PHE A 189 2.79 -10.73 9.94
C PHE A 189 3.91 -11.22 9.02
N GLU A 190 3.53 -12.11 8.09
CA GLU A 190 4.47 -12.66 7.12
C GLU A 190 4.87 -11.64 6.07
N GLN A 191 6.17 -11.40 5.88
CA GLN A 191 6.72 -10.45 4.91
C GLN A 191 7.05 -11.08 3.54
N GLY A 192 6.63 -12.32 3.29
CA GLY A 192 6.82 -13.03 2.03
C GLY A 192 8.30 -13.21 1.66
N ASN A 193 8.64 -12.88 0.42
CA ASN A 193 10.03 -13.00 -0.08
C ASN A 193 11.00 -11.99 0.56
N SER A 194 10.50 -10.90 1.15
CA SER A 194 11.28 -9.89 1.87
C SER A 194 11.41 -10.24 3.34
N ASN A 195 11.72 -11.50 3.67
CA ASN A 195 11.69 -12.06 5.03
C ASN A 195 12.91 -11.60 5.88
N SER A 196 13.35 -10.37 5.70
CA SER A 196 14.37 -9.72 6.53
C SER A 196 13.69 -9.00 7.70
N PHE A 197 14.30 -9.02 8.87
CA PHE A 197 13.84 -8.28 10.05
C PHE A 197 13.64 -6.77 9.80
N TYR A 198 14.32 -6.19 8.82
CA TYR A 198 14.13 -4.78 8.43
C TYR A 198 12.73 -4.47 7.86
N PHE A 199 12.02 -5.49 7.37
CA PHE A 199 10.67 -5.37 6.84
C PHE A 199 9.58 -5.81 7.81
N ALA A 200 9.95 -6.29 9.01
CA ALA A 200 8.96 -6.68 10.02
C ALA A 200 8.09 -5.48 10.42
N GLU A 201 6.83 -5.75 10.68
CA GLU A 201 5.84 -4.74 11.09
C GLU A 201 5.79 -4.59 12.61
N GLU A 202 6.32 -5.58 13.31
CA GLU A 202 6.32 -5.63 14.76
C GLU A 202 7.63 -5.08 15.32
N ILE A 203 7.50 -4.34 16.39
CA ILE A 203 8.60 -3.89 17.22
C ILE A 203 9.28 -5.11 17.88
N PHE A 204 10.55 -4.99 18.25
CA PHE A 204 11.36 -6.10 18.77
C PHE A 204 11.42 -7.34 17.87
N SER A 205 11.31 -7.15 16.55
CA SER A 205 11.34 -8.24 15.57
C SER A 205 12.63 -9.08 15.59
N THR A 206 13.72 -8.54 16.13
CA THR A 206 15.02 -9.23 16.26
C THR A 206 15.16 -10.05 17.55
N TYR A 207 14.16 -9.99 18.45
CA TYR A 207 14.19 -10.77 19.67
C TYR A 207 14.00 -12.26 19.38
N ASP A 208 14.67 -13.12 20.16
CA ASP A 208 14.60 -14.59 20.00
C ASP A 208 13.38 -15.15 20.75
N TYR A 209 12.25 -15.20 20.04
CA TYR A 209 11.00 -15.75 20.57
C TYR A 209 10.99 -17.29 20.48
N LYS A 210 10.71 -17.96 21.59
CA LYS A 210 10.60 -19.44 21.64
C LYS A 210 9.55 -20.02 20.70
N ARG A 211 8.45 -19.30 20.46
CA ARG A 211 7.32 -19.73 19.64
C ARG A 211 6.86 -18.57 18.77
N VAL A 212 6.96 -18.73 17.46
CA VAL A 212 6.49 -17.74 16.49
C VAL A 212 5.51 -18.38 15.53
N ILE A 213 4.39 -17.74 15.30
CA ILE A 213 3.43 -18.10 14.26
C ILE A 213 3.26 -16.90 13.35
N LYS A 214 3.42 -17.11 12.05
CA LYS A 214 3.24 -16.07 11.04
C LYS A 214 1.86 -16.17 10.40
N ALA A 215 1.18 -15.05 10.24
CA ALA A 215 -0.11 -14.92 9.59
C ALA A 215 -0.04 -13.90 8.45
N CYS A 216 -0.91 -14.03 7.45
CA CYS A 216 -0.93 -13.14 6.29
C CYS A 216 -2.00 -12.07 6.37
N ASP A 217 -2.94 -12.18 7.33
CA ASP A 217 -4.06 -11.28 7.46
C ASP A 217 -4.50 -11.10 8.92
N ARG A 218 -5.19 -10.00 9.17
CA ARG A 218 -5.64 -9.60 10.51
C ARG A 218 -6.67 -10.57 11.10
N ALA A 219 -7.59 -11.11 10.30
CA ALA A 219 -8.65 -12.00 10.83
C ALA A 219 -8.05 -13.29 11.35
N THR A 220 -7.11 -13.89 10.61
CA THR A 220 -6.33 -15.05 11.05
C THR A 220 -5.54 -14.74 12.32
N MET A 221 -4.87 -13.58 12.36
CA MET A 221 -4.11 -13.12 13.53
C MET A 221 -4.99 -13.07 14.79
N LEU A 222 -6.16 -12.45 14.72
CA LEU A 222 -7.11 -12.34 15.83
C LEU A 222 -7.64 -13.71 16.29
N ASN A 223 -7.93 -14.61 15.36
CA ASN A 223 -8.36 -15.98 15.69
C ASN A 223 -7.25 -16.77 16.41
N LEU A 224 -6.00 -16.62 16.01
CA LEU A 224 -4.85 -17.24 16.67
C LEU A 224 -4.63 -16.66 18.09
N MET A 225 -4.84 -15.34 18.27
CA MET A 225 -4.81 -14.74 19.62
C MET A 225 -5.78 -15.40 20.56
N VAL A 226 -7.03 -15.59 20.13
CA VAL A 226 -8.07 -16.21 20.95
C VAL A 226 -7.80 -17.72 21.16
N GLY A 227 -7.50 -18.42 20.07
CA GLY A 227 -7.38 -19.88 20.09
C GLY A 227 -6.15 -20.42 20.82
N LEU A 228 -5.06 -19.63 20.85
CA LEU A 228 -3.76 -20.07 21.38
C LEU A 228 -3.24 -19.23 22.55
N ASN A 229 -4.01 -18.26 23.04
CA ASN A 229 -3.51 -17.19 23.92
C ASN A 229 -2.25 -16.55 23.33
N GLY A 230 -2.24 -16.30 22.00
CA GLY A 230 -1.15 -15.64 21.35
C GLY A 230 -1.19 -14.13 21.56
N TYR A 231 -0.08 -13.47 21.27
CA TYR A 231 0.03 -12.01 21.31
C TYR A 231 0.76 -11.50 20.06
N THR A 232 0.53 -10.25 19.70
CA THR A 232 1.40 -9.53 18.77
C THR A 232 1.89 -8.23 19.39
N LEU A 233 2.97 -7.68 18.89
CA LEU A 233 3.49 -6.39 19.35
C LEU A 233 2.95 -5.26 18.47
N CYS A 234 2.57 -4.15 19.08
CA CYS A 234 1.90 -3.06 18.38
C CYS A 234 2.21 -1.69 18.98
N SER A 235 1.70 -0.64 18.35
CA SER A 235 1.81 0.77 18.77
C SER A 235 0.98 1.14 20.00
N GLY A 236 0.12 0.24 20.49
CA GLY A 236 -0.84 0.54 21.55
C GLY A 236 -2.07 1.34 21.08
N ILE A 237 -2.09 1.81 19.85
CA ILE A 237 -3.25 2.53 19.29
C ILE A 237 -4.27 1.53 18.79
N ILE A 238 -5.30 1.29 19.61
CA ILE A 238 -6.40 0.37 19.30
C ILE A 238 -7.63 1.18 18.92
N CYS A 239 -8.28 0.77 17.84
CA CYS A 239 -9.59 1.29 17.46
C CYS A 239 -10.68 0.34 17.95
N GLU A 240 -11.13 0.50 19.20
CA GLU A 240 -12.20 -0.32 19.78
C GLU A 240 -13.50 -0.25 18.97
N GLU A 241 -13.79 0.90 18.38
CA GLU A 241 -14.95 1.11 17.49
C GLU A 241 -14.93 0.18 16.26
N LEU A 242 -13.75 -0.22 15.78
CA LEU A 242 -13.58 -1.09 14.61
C LEU A 242 -13.29 -2.54 14.97
N ASN A 243 -12.54 -2.77 16.06
CA ASN A 243 -12.08 -4.10 16.46
C ASN A 243 -12.89 -4.71 17.63
N GLY A 244 -13.81 -3.94 18.22
CA GLY A 244 -14.54 -4.32 19.42
C GLY A 244 -13.69 -4.24 20.69
N SER A 245 -14.34 -4.41 21.85
CA SER A 245 -13.72 -4.37 23.18
C SER A 245 -13.10 -5.70 23.62
N ASP A 246 -12.93 -6.65 22.69
CA ASP A 246 -12.45 -8.01 23.00
C ASP A 246 -10.93 -8.11 23.05
N TYR A 247 -10.22 -7.04 22.77
CA TYR A 247 -8.76 -6.98 22.73
C TYR A 247 -8.22 -5.84 23.58
N ARG A 248 -6.97 -5.99 24.06
CA ARG A 248 -6.27 -5.02 24.90
C ARG A 248 -4.84 -4.83 24.44
N ALA A 249 -4.33 -3.61 24.54
CA ALA A 249 -2.90 -3.31 24.45
C ALA A 249 -2.36 -3.07 25.85
N ILE A 250 -1.32 -3.82 26.22
CA ILE A 250 -0.67 -3.74 27.53
C ILE A 250 0.71 -3.15 27.29
N PRO A 251 1.12 -2.06 27.99
CA PRO A 251 2.44 -1.47 27.86
C PRO A 251 3.54 -2.49 28.15
N LEU A 252 4.64 -2.40 27.40
CA LEU A 252 5.87 -3.13 27.71
C LEU A 252 6.81 -2.28 28.57
N GLU A 253 7.45 -2.90 29.58
CA GLU A 253 8.49 -2.28 30.39
C GLU A 253 9.68 -1.82 29.55
N GLN A 254 9.99 -2.56 28.48
CA GLN A 254 11.05 -2.23 27.54
C GLN A 254 10.63 -1.04 26.67
N LYS A 255 11.44 0.01 26.68
CA LYS A 255 11.19 1.23 25.92
C LYS A 255 11.88 1.15 24.55
N GLU A 256 11.15 0.82 23.54
CA GLU A 256 11.51 1.07 22.14
C GLU A 256 10.45 1.98 21.53
N ARG A 257 10.85 2.87 20.61
CA ARG A 257 9.91 3.77 19.91
C ARG A 257 9.62 3.23 18.52
N MET A 258 8.35 3.25 18.18
CA MET A 258 7.86 3.09 16.80
C MET A 258 7.75 4.46 16.15
#